data_4880a5ab4f15633e73fb311274ef94e6
#
_entry.id   4880a5ab4f15633e73fb311274ef94e6
#
_cell.length_a   1.000
_cell.length_b   1.000
_cell.length_c   1.000
_cell.angle_alpha   90.00
_cell.angle_beta   90.00
_cell.angle_gamma   90.00
#
_symmetry.space_group_name_H-M   'P 1'
#
loop_
_entity.id
_entity.type
_entity.pdbx_description
1 polymer ?
#
loop_
_entity_poly.entity_id
_entity_poly.type
_entity_poly.pdbx_seq_one_letter_code
_entity_poly.pdbx_strand_id
1 'polypeptide(L)'
;MRRIGRYEVCGLLGKGGMSTVYKVRIPTIGKIAALKLLAPHPHLVALVGMDGIRRRFESEAVALGRLRHANIVAVWDYGEADGRPFFIMEYYCNNLGVMIGETYRLENPSRVLSLDKTLHYGRQILAALSCLHQAGIVHRDLKPANVLLTEDDRVKICDFGLSRLRGEPFPRPHNLMVGSPYYAAPEQEVDPDGVDARADLYATGVLLRRLATGRFVMEGEGRTSGHPTNLDSRWDAFLGRAAAPDRRDRFGTAREMAAALERLSREWEAQKGENCRLSPARPRSRQELPAEIRSLRNRAIKVGSRQGPEVFGLDELWRPRRYFASDFRENEDGTVTDRATGLTWERDGSDFPMAWDQAHDYVAHLNRTRFAGRTTWHLPTVAELLSILSEAPHAGDLCIPLVFAQDRRWLWSSDRRSFVAAWYVSIDLGFVSWQDFSCSYFVRAVCSPE
;
A
#
# COMPACT_ATOMS: atom_id res chain seq x y z
N MET A 1 27.12 -12.80 -7.45
CA MET A 1 25.98 -11.87 -7.34
C MET A 1 26.24 -10.66 -8.23
N ARG A 2 25.20 -10.16 -8.93
CA ARG A 2 25.33 -8.96 -9.77
C ARG A 2 25.45 -7.73 -8.87
N ARG A 3 26.33 -6.78 -9.20
CA ARG A 3 26.51 -5.50 -8.48
C ARG A 3 26.29 -4.32 -9.42
N ILE A 4 25.89 -3.21 -8.84
CA ILE A 4 25.84 -1.89 -9.47
C ILE A 4 26.65 -0.96 -8.56
N GLY A 5 27.83 -0.53 -9.01
CA GLY A 5 28.81 0.08 -8.14
C GLY A 5 29.14 -0.85 -6.95
N ARG A 6 29.03 -0.32 -5.71
CA ARG A 6 29.25 -1.11 -4.48
C ARG A 6 28.03 -1.91 -4.02
N TYR A 7 26.84 -1.71 -4.61
CA TYR A 7 25.57 -2.26 -4.13
C TYR A 7 25.29 -3.65 -4.72
N GLU A 8 24.84 -4.59 -3.88
CA GLU A 8 24.49 -5.94 -4.29
C GLU A 8 23.03 -5.99 -4.78
N VAL A 9 22.82 -6.43 -6.03
CA VAL A 9 21.48 -6.53 -6.60
C VAL A 9 20.75 -7.75 -6.03
N CYS A 10 19.64 -7.51 -5.33
CA CYS A 10 18.76 -8.53 -4.76
C CYS A 10 17.56 -8.85 -5.66
N GLY A 11 17.12 -7.90 -6.50
CA GLY A 11 15.96 -8.10 -7.37
C GLY A 11 15.65 -6.89 -8.24
N LEU A 12 14.70 -7.06 -9.15
CA LEU A 12 14.15 -6.00 -9.99
C LEU A 12 12.84 -5.52 -9.35
N LEU A 13 12.71 -4.22 -9.09
CA LEU A 13 11.48 -3.60 -8.56
C LEU A 13 10.59 -3.06 -9.68
N GLY A 14 11.19 -2.45 -10.71
CA GLY A 14 10.43 -1.89 -11.83
C GLY A 14 11.33 -1.48 -12.99
N LYS A 15 10.72 -1.38 -14.18
CA LYS A 15 11.37 -0.88 -15.39
C LYS A 15 10.47 0.16 -16.02
N GLY A 16 10.95 1.41 -16.07
CA GLY A 16 10.30 2.53 -16.72
C GLY A 16 10.97 2.92 -18.05
N GLY A 17 10.45 3.94 -18.70
CA GLY A 17 10.99 4.42 -19.98
C GLY A 17 12.39 5.02 -19.91
N MET A 18 12.75 5.66 -18.77
CA MET A 18 14.05 6.32 -18.58
C MET A 18 14.98 5.55 -17.65
N SER A 19 14.46 4.69 -16.78
CA SER A 19 15.23 4.08 -15.68
C SER A 19 14.75 2.69 -15.34
N THR A 20 15.62 1.96 -14.66
CA THR A 20 15.29 0.67 -14.04
C THR A 20 15.55 0.77 -12.54
N VAL A 21 14.60 0.32 -11.74
CA VAL A 21 14.70 0.33 -10.27
C VAL A 21 15.01 -1.08 -9.79
N TYR A 22 16.09 -1.20 -9.02
CA TYR A 22 16.53 -2.44 -8.42
C TYR A 22 16.39 -2.40 -6.91
N LYS A 23 16.05 -3.53 -6.32
CA LYS A 23 16.25 -3.80 -4.91
C LYS A 23 17.70 -4.17 -4.70
N VAL A 24 18.36 -3.47 -3.79
CA VAL A 24 19.77 -3.67 -3.51
C VAL A 24 20.03 -3.79 -2.03
N ARG A 25 21.16 -4.48 -1.70
CA ARG A 25 21.69 -4.53 -0.33
C ARG A 25 22.89 -3.60 -0.26
N ILE A 26 22.91 -2.74 0.77
CA ILE A 26 24.06 -1.91 1.10
C ILE A 26 25.09 -2.81 1.80
N PRO A 27 26.32 -2.94 1.24
CA PRO A 27 27.36 -3.76 1.87
C PRO A 27 27.66 -3.33 3.31
N THR A 28 28.21 -4.22 4.10
CA THR A 28 28.62 -4.03 5.51
C THR A 28 27.43 -3.92 6.47
N ILE A 29 26.48 -3.01 6.22
CA ILE A 29 25.32 -2.82 7.12
C ILE A 29 24.13 -3.72 6.78
N GLY A 30 24.14 -4.37 5.62
CA GLY A 30 23.11 -5.31 5.19
C GLY A 30 21.73 -4.68 4.87
N LYS A 31 21.60 -3.35 4.99
CA LYS A 31 20.33 -2.63 4.80
C LYS A 31 19.85 -2.75 3.36
N ILE A 32 18.55 -3.00 3.19
CA ILE A 32 17.90 -3.01 1.88
C ILE A 32 17.53 -1.58 1.47
N ALA A 33 17.74 -1.28 0.18
CA ALA A 33 17.45 0.00 -0.45
C ALA A 33 16.90 -0.19 -1.86
N ALA A 34 16.31 0.86 -2.42
CA ALA A 34 16.00 0.93 -3.84
C ALA A 34 17.11 1.70 -4.57
N LEU A 35 17.56 1.17 -5.70
CA LEU A 35 18.53 1.79 -6.59
C LEU A 35 17.86 2.09 -7.92
N LYS A 36 17.71 3.37 -8.26
CA LYS A 36 17.22 3.81 -9.56
C LYS A 36 18.43 4.06 -10.47
N LEU A 37 18.54 3.25 -11.52
CA LEU A 37 19.62 3.29 -12.51
C LEU A 37 19.10 3.92 -13.80
N LEU A 38 19.83 4.88 -14.36
CA LEU A 38 19.54 5.41 -15.68
C LEU A 38 19.72 4.31 -16.74
N ALA A 39 18.63 3.96 -17.41
CA ALA A 39 18.57 2.92 -18.44
C ALA A 39 17.45 3.25 -19.43
N PRO A 40 17.61 4.32 -20.24
CA PRO A 40 16.55 4.78 -21.12
C PRO A 40 16.29 3.79 -22.26
N HIS A 41 15.03 3.73 -22.67
CA HIS A 41 14.65 2.98 -23.86
C HIS A 41 15.25 3.63 -25.12
N PRO A 42 15.76 2.85 -26.12
CA PRO A 42 16.39 3.41 -27.32
C PRO A 42 15.55 4.44 -28.06
N HIS A 43 14.24 4.25 -28.15
CA HIS A 43 13.33 5.24 -28.75
C HIS A 43 13.33 6.60 -28.01
N LEU A 44 13.42 6.60 -26.69
CA LEU A 44 13.49 7.83 -25.91
C LEU A 44 14.81 8.56 -26.15
N VAL A 45 15.92 7.81 -26.26
CA VAL A 45 17.24 8.37 -26.61
C VAL A 45 17.22 9.02 -27.98
N ALA A 46 16.58 8.39 -28.96
CA ALA A 46 16.43 8.95 -30.31
C ALA A 46 15.62 10.26 -30.35
N LEU A 47 14.64 10.40 -29.45
CA LEU A 47 13.76 11.56 -29.40
C LEU A 47 14.33 12.75 -28.60
N VAL A 48 14.95 12.47 -27.46
CA VAL A 48 15.34 13.51 -26.46
C VAL A 48 16.86 13.70 -26.40
N GLY A 49 17.64 12.75 -26.90
CA GLY A 49 19.09 12.69 -26.73
C GLY A 49 19.52 12.20 -25.35
N MET A 50 20.64 11.51 -25.26
CA MET A 50 21.16 10.96 -24.02
C MET A 50 21.49 12.04 -22.99
N ASP A 51 22.08 13.16 -23.42
CA ASP A 51 22.46 14.26 -22.52
C ASP A 51 21.25 14.93 -21.88
N GLY A 52 20.14 15.07 -22.64
CA GLY A 52 18.91 15.60 -22.12
C GLY A 52 18.27 14.70 -21.05
N ILE A 53 18.30 13.39 -21.31
CA ILE A 53 17.79 12.40 -20.36
C ILE A 53 18.66 12.34 -19.10
N ARG A 54 19.99 12.36 -19.25
CA ARG A 54 20.94 12.35 -18.13
C ARG A 54 20.75 13.57 -17.23
N ARG A 55 20.73 14.78 -17.81
CA ARG A 55 20.48 16.02 -17.03
C ARG A 55 19.21 15.96 -16.22
N ARG A 56 18.11 15.41 -16.76
CA ARG A 56 16.85 15.25 -16.03
C ARG A 56 16.95 14.29 -14.87
N PHE A 57 17.60 13.15 -15.11
CA PHE A 57 17.83 12.17 -14.06
C PHE A 57 18.65 12.74 -12.91
N GLU A 58 19.67 13.53 -13.23
CA GLU A 58 20.52 14.23 -12.25
C GLU A 58 19.73 15.33 -11.52
N SER A 59 18.93 16.13 -12.25
CA SER A 59 18.05 17.16 -11.65
C SER A 59 17.04 16.54 -10.68
N GLU A 60 16.45 15.39 -11.03
CA GLU A 60 15.57 14.65 -10.13
C GLU A 60 16.30 14.24 -8.84
N ALA A 61 17.47 13.62 -8.97
CA ALA A 61 18.26 13.18 -7.82
C ALA A 61 18.64 14.36 -6.90
N VAL A 62 19.07 15.49 -7.48
CA VAL A 62 19.43 16.71 -6.74
C VAL A 62 18.22 17.31 -6.04
N ALA A 63 17.08 17.40 -6.72
CA ALA A 63 15.86 17.96 -6.15
C ALA A 63 15.38 17.13 -4.95
N LEU A 64 15.33 15.81 -5.09
CA LEU A 64 14.95 14.89 -4.02
C LEU A 64 15.96 14.84 -2.88
N GLY A 65 17.26 14.90 -3.18
CA GLY A 65 18.32 14.89 -2.18
C GLY A 65 18.29 16.11 -1.24
N ARG A 66 17.70 17.23 -1.69
CA ARG A 66 17.49 18.44 -0.88
C ARG A 66 16.24 18.43 -0.04
N LEU A 67 15.25 17.55 -0.38
CA LEU A 67 13.99 17.48 0.33
C LEU A 67 14.11 16.58 1.57
N ARG A 68 13.58 17.08 2.69
CA ARG A 68 13.42 16.30 3.92
C ARG A 68 11.97 16.40 4.38
N HIS A 69 11.19 15.37 4.13
CA HIS A 69 9.78 15.33 4.52
C HIS A 69 9.36 13.93 4.89
N ALA A 70 8.55 13.79 5.94
CA ALA A 70 8.10 12.49 6.44
C ALA A 70 7.37 11.65 5.38
N ASN A 71 6.68 12.29 4.44
CA ASN A 71 5.86 11.66 3.42
C ASN A 71 6.47 11.68 2.01
N ILE A 72 7.78 11.91 1.89
CA ILE A 72 8.53 11.83 0.63
C ILE A 72 9.66 10.82 0.83
N VAL A 73 9.91 9.98 -0.17
CA VAL A 73 11.03 9.02 -0.15
C VAL A 73 12.35 9.79 -0.13
N ALA A 74 13.22 9.47 0.85
CA ALA A 74 14.53 10.10 0.97
C ALA A 74 15.53 9.47 -0.01
N VAL A 75 16.33 10.31 -0.67
CA VAL A 75 17.50 9.91 -1.45
C VAL A 75 18.72 9.96 -0.52
N TRP A 76 19.50 8.89 -0.49
CA TRP A 76 20.61 8.70 0.44
C TRP A 76 21.98 8.86 -0.21
N ASP A 77 22.10 8.50 -1.51
CA ASP A 77 23.36 8.52 -2.23
C ASP A 77 23.14 8.66 -3.72
N TYR A 78 24.18 9.16 -4.42
CA TYR A 78 24.22 9.26 -5.87
C TYR A 78 25.57 8.74 -6.35
N GLY A 79 25.61 8.04 -7.49
CA GLY A 79 26.83 7.51 -8.05
C GLY A 79 26.71 7.16 -9.53
N GLU A 80 27.78 6.59 -10.06
CA GLU A 80 27.85 6.14 -11.45
C GLU A 80 28.43 4.70 -11.51
N ALA A 81 27.87 3.87 -12.37
CA ALA A 81 28.36 2.53 -12.65
C ALA A 81 28.27 2.24 -14.15
N ASP A 82 29.38 1.81 -14.75
CA ASP A 82 29.49 1.53 -16.20
C ASP A 82 29.01 2.70 -17.08
N GLY A 83 29.38 3.94 -16.72
CA GLY A 83 28.98 5.17 -17.42
C GLY A 83 27.51 5.56 -17.24
N ARG A 84 26.78 4.93 -16.34
CA ARG A 84 25.37 5.18 -16.07
C ARG A 84 25.15 5.71 -14.65
N PRO A 85 24.55 6.90 -14.49
CA PRO A 85 24.23 7.41 -13.19
C PRO A 85 23.13 6.60 -12.50
N PHE A 86 23.21 6.53 -11.18
CA PHE A 86 22.18 5.94 -10.31
C PHE A 86 22.07 6.76 -9.02
N PHE A 87 20.92 6.61 -8.34
CA PHE A 87 20.78 7.07 -6.96
C PHE A 87 20.14 6.02 -6.08
N ILE A 88 20.45 6.11 -4.79
CA ILE A 88 19.96 5.20 -3.74
C ILE A 88 18.89 5.91 -2.94
N MET A 89 17.78 5.23 -2.68
CA MET A 89 16.66 5.78 -1.93
C MET A 89 16.08 4.74 -0.97
N GLU A 90 15.25 5.21 -0.05
CA GLU A 90 14.46 4.36 0.83
C GLU A 90 13.70 3.28 0.04
N TYR A 91 13.59 2.10 0.62
CA TYR A 91 12.81 0.99 0.08
C TYR A 91 11.67 0.62 1.03
N TYR A 92 10.48 0.47 0.48
CA TYR A 92 9.29 -0.02 1.17
C TYR A 92 8.65 -1.14 0.37
N CYS A 93 8.14 -2.16 1.07
CA CYS A 93 7.61 -3.36 0.43
C CYS A 93 6.21 -3.16 -0.15
N ASN A 94 5.42 -2.29 0.44
CA ASN A 94 4.03 -2.07 0.09
C ASN A 94 3.78 -0.68 -0.50
N ASN A 95 2.72 -0.59 -1.30
CA ASN A 95 2.17 0.64 -1.84
C ASN A 95 0.64 0.59 -1.83
N LEU A 96 -0.01 1.72 -2.07
CA LEU A 96 -1.47 1.78 -2.11
C LEU A 96 -2.06 0.89 -3.22
N GLY A 97 -1.36 0.68 -4.34
CA GLY A 97 -1.83 -0.20 -5.41
C GLY A 97 -1.99 -1.66 -4.95
N VAL A 98 -0.99 -2.19 -4.22
CA VAL A 98 -1.09 -3.52 -3.59
C VAL A 98 -2.20 -3.54 -2.56
N MET A 99 -2.30 -2.50 -1.72
CA MET A 99 -3.30 -2.41 -0.67
C MET A 99 -4.73 -2.43 -1.21
N ILE A 100 -5.02 -1.67 -2.26
CA ILE A 100 -6.36 -1.65 -2.86
C ILE A 100 -6.60 -2.76 -3.88
N GLY A 101 -5.56 -3.55 -4.22
CA GLY A 101 -5.66 -4.63 -5.20
C GLY A 101 -5.76 -4.12 -6.64
N GLU A 102 -5.17 -2.96 -6.93
CA GLU A 102 -5.11 -2.43 -8.29
C GLU A 102 -4.20 -3.31 -9.14
N THR A 103 -4.79 -3.92 -10.16
CA THR A 103 -4.11 -4.81 -11.09
C THR A 103 -3.84 -4.09 -12.41
N TYR A 104 -3.29 -4.80 -13.40
CA TYR A 104 -3.08 -4.25 -14.75
C TYR A 104 -4.38 -3.84 -15.48
N ARG A 105 -5.54 -4.30 -15.02
CA ARG A 105 -6.85 -3.87 -15.51
C ARG A 105 -7.44 -2.87 -14.53
N LEU A 106 -7.19 -1.60 -14.80
CA LEU A 106 -7.59 -0.49 -13.94
C LEU A 106 -9.12 -0.31 -13.86
N GLU A 107 -9.86 -0.81 -14.86
CA GLU A 107 -11.33 -0.75 -14.91
C GLU A 107 -12.00 -1.63 -13.85
N ASN A 108 -11.30 -2.67 -13.36
CA ASN A 108 -11.84 -3.53 -12.32
C ASN A 108 -12.00 -2.76 -11.01
N PRO A 109 -13.06 -3.01 -10.23
CA PRO A 109 -13.19 -2.47 -8.89
C PRO A 109 -12.00 -2.83 -8.01
N SER A 110 -11.60 -1.91 -7.14
CA SER A 110 -10.56 -2.14 -6.13
C SER A 110 -11.17 -2.34 -4.75
N ARG A 111 -10.37 -2.78 -3.78
CA ARG A 111 -10.77 -2.77 -2.37
C ARG A 111 -11.03 -1.34 -1.92
N VAL A 112 -12.11 -1.15 -1.17
CA VAL A 112 -12.55 0.15 -0.64
C VAL A 112 -11.96 0.34 0.75
N LEU A 113 -11.41 1.51 1.01
CA LEU A 113 -10.94 1.93 2.32
C LEU A 113 -12.05 2.66 3.07
N SER A 114 -12.01 2.63 4.40
CA SER A 114 -12.86 3.52 5.21
C SER A 114 -12.56 4.98 4.88
N LEU A 115 -13.53 5.85 5.16
CA LEU A 115 -13.34 7.29 5.00
C LEU A 115 -12.23 7.81 5.93
N ASP A 116 -12.11 7.25 7.13
CA ASP A 116 -11.06 7.61 8.09
C ASP A 116 -9.66 7.34 7.52
N LYS A 117 -9.47 6.17 6.92
CA LYS A 117 -8.20 5.80 6.30
C LYS A 117 -7.94 6.58 5.03
N THR A 118 -8.97 6.84 4.24
CA THR A 118 -8.88 7.71 3.06
C THR A 118 -8.46 9.13 3.45
N LEU A 119 -9.03 9.69 4.53
CA LEU A 119 -8.64 10.97 5.11
C LEU A 119 -7.20 10.94 5.63
N HIS A 120 -6.82 9.88 6.34
CA HIS A 120 -5.46 9.70 6.87
C HIS A 120 -4.40 9.76 5.77
N TYR A 121 -4.60 9.03 4.67
CA TYR A 121 -3.67 9.04 3.53
C TYR A 121 -3.75 10.36 2.74
N GLY A 122 -4.94 10.90 2.55
CA GLY A 122 -5.13 12.17 1.86
C GLY A 122 -4.38 13.32 2.52
N ARG A 123 -4.40 13.43 3.85
CA ARG A 123 -3.62 14.42 4.61
C ARG A 123 -2.13 14.30 4.34
N GLN A 124 -1.59 13.09 4.39
CA GLN A 124 -0.18 12.83 4.21
C GLN A 124 0.28 13.09 2.77
N ILE A 125 -0.53 12.70 1.77
CA ILE A 125 -0.27 12.99 0.34
C ILE A 125 -0.24 14.51 0.13
N LEU A 126 -1.23 15.24 0.62
CA LEU A 126 -1.30 16.70 0.45
C LEU A 126 -0.18 17.44 1.20
N ALA A 127 0.28 16.92 2.34
CA ALA A 127 1.45 17.45 3.04
C ALA A 127 2.72 17.27 2.19
N ALA A 128 2.94 16.11 1.59
CA ALA A 128 4.04 15.85 0.67
C ALA A 128 3.98 16.76 -0.56
N LEU A 129 2.80 16.84 -1.22
CA LEU A 129 2.61 17.71 -2.38
C LEU A 129 2.83 19.19 -2.05
N SER A 130 2.41 19.65 -0.87
CA SER A 130 2.69 21.01 -0.43
C SER A 130 4.20 21.29 -0.36
N CYS A 131 4.98 20.34 0.16
CA CYS A 131 6.44 20.44 0.21
C CYS A 131 7.05 20.46 -1.19
N LEU A 132 6.63 19.56 -2.08
CA LEU A 132 7.09 19.49 -3.48
C LEU A 132 6.80 20.78 -4.24
N HIS A 133 5.56 21.26 -4.17
CA HIS A 133 5.12 22.46 -4.89
C HIS A 133 5.83 23.73 -4.38
N GLN A 134 6.13 23.83 -3.08
CA GLN A 134 6.94 24.91 -2.52
C GLN A 134 8.40 24.86 -3.04
N ALA A 135 8.94 23.67 -3.26
CA ALA A 135 10.24 23.47 -3.89
C ALA A 135 10.21 23.67 -5.42
N GLY A 136 9.06 24.02 -5.99
CA GLY A 136 8.89 24.22 -7.43
C GLY A 136 8.78 22.91 -8.23
N ILE A 137 8.53 21.77 -7.57
CA ILE A 137 8.44 20.45 -8.21
C ILE A 137 6.98 20.06 -8.37
N VAL A 138 6.58 19.68 -9.59
CA VAL A 138 5.30 19.05 -9.91
C VAL A 138 5.52 17.58 -10.20
N HIS A 139 4.81 16.69 -9.53
CA HIS A 139 5.03 15.22 -9.59
C HIS A 139 4.61 14.62 -10.94
N ARG A 140 3.40 14.93 -11.44
CA ARG A 140 2.81 14.54 -12.73
C ARG A 140 2.47 13.07 -12.95
N ASP A 141 2.82 12.16 -12.04
CA ASP A 141 2.48 10.74 -12.11
C ASP A 141 2.05 10.21 -10.74
N LEU A 142 1.21 10.97 -10.03
CA LEU A 142 0.67 10.50 -8.76
C LEU A 142 -0.40 9.43 -9.02
N LYS A 143 -0.18 8.24 -8.47
CA LYS A 143 -1.05 7.05 -8.58
C LYS A 143 -0.81 6.11 -7.41
N PRO A 144 -1.68 5.11 -7.15
CA PRO A 144 -1.52 4.19 -6.02
C PRO A 144 -0.16 3.50 -5.96
N ALA A 145 0.41 3.11 -7.11
CA ALA A 145 1.71 2.44 -7.17
C ALA A 145 2.88 3.33 -6.72
N ASN A 146 2.76 4.67 -6.85
CA ASN A 146 3.78 5.65 -6.49
C ASN A 146 3.58 6.22 -5.06
N VAL A 147 2.62 5.67 -4.31
CA VAL A 147 2.36 5.99 -2.91
C VAL A 147 2.71 4.77 -2.08
N LEU A 148 3.95 4.73 -1.56
CA LEU A 148 4.45 3.64 -0.74
C LEU A 148 3.89 3.72 0.68
N LEU A 149 3.82 2.58 1.35
CA LEU A 149 3.33 2.44 2.72
C LEU A 149 4.42 1.87 3.62
N THR A 150 4.64 2.54 4.74
CA THR A 150 5.52 2.05 5.81
C THR A 150 4.78 1.08 6.73
N GLU A 151 5.52 0.37 7.58
CA GLU A 151 4.98 -0.59 8.54
C GLU A 151 4.11 0.08 9.61
N ASP A 152 4.34 1.39 9.88
CA ASP A 152 3.57 2.23 10.79
C ASP A 152 2.45 3.04 10.09
N ASP A 153 2.01 2.57 8.92
CA ASP A 153 0.87 3.13 8.16
C ASP A 153 1.06 4.58 7.70
N ARG A 154 2.29 4.94 7.36
CA ARG A 154 2.61 6.25 6.78
C ARG A 154 2.78 6.15 5.28
N VAL A 155 2.40 7.24 4.61
CA VAL A 155 2.59 7.41 3.17
C VAL A 155 4.00 7.95 2.88
N LYS A 156 4.62 7.42 1.82
CA LYS A 156 5.84 7.94 1.20
C LYS A 156 5.63 8.06 -0.31
N ILE A 157 5.60 9.29 -0.83
CA ILE A 157 5.51 9.51 -2.29
C ILE A 157 6.88 9.23 -2.91
N CYS A 158 6.89 8.50 -4.02
CA CYS A 158 8.08 8.12 -4.77
C CYS A 158 7.86 8.30 -6.29
N ASP A 159 8.91 8.05 -7.06
CA ASP A 159 8.95 8.04 -8.52
C ASP A 159 8.61 9.39 -9.19
N PHE A 160 9.58 10.26 -9.16
CA PHE A 160 9.55 11.59 -9.75
C PHE A 160 10.03 11.64 -11.20
N GLY A 161 10.08 10.48 -11.90
CA GLY A 161 10.62 10.35 -13.24
C GLY A 161 9.94 11.20 -14.33
N LEU A 162 8.73 11.69 -14.05
CA LEU A 162 8.00 12.62 -14.89
C LEU A 162 7.90 14.02 -14.28
N SER A 163 8.51 14.24 -13.10
CA SER A 163 8.47 15.52 -12.41
C SER A 163 9.14 16.62 -13.23
N ARG A 164 8.70 17.85 -13.04
CA ARG A 164 9.26 19.05 -13.67
C ARG A 164 9.66 20.07 -12.61
N LEU A 165 10.88 20.56 -12.71
CA LEU A 165 11.28 21.77 -12.02
C LEU A 165 10.70 22.99 -12.72
N ARG A 166 10.27 23.99 -11.95
CA ARG A 166 9.68 25.23 -12.47
C ARG A 166 10.68 25.93 -13.39
N GLY A 167 10.28 26.13 -14.66
CA GLY A 167 11.11 26.82 -15.65
C GLY A 167 11.96 25.92 -16.57
N GLU A 168 11.97 24.60 -16.40
CA GLU A 168 12.66 23.71 -17.34
C GLU A 168 11.88 23.55 -18.65
N PRO A 169 12.50 23.80 -19.83
CA PRO A 169 11.89 23.49 -21.12
C PRO A 169 11.80 21.96 -21.29
N PHE A 170 10.69 21.48 -21.80
CA PHE A 170 10.48 20.06 -22.07
C PHE A 170 10.29 19.81 -23.57
N PRO A 171 11.34 19.54 -24.34
CA PRO A 171 11.16 19.11 -25.73
C PRO A 171 10.47 17.74 -25.74
N ARG A 172 9.25 17.68 -26.23
CA ARG A 172 8.48 16.44 -26.42
C ARG A 172 8.03 16.29 -27.85
N PRO A 173 8.03 15.04 -28.37
CA PRO A 173 7.19 14.73 -29.52
C PRO A 173 5.72 14.89 -29.12
N HIS A 174 4.94 15.47 -30.01
CA HIS A 174 3.51 15.79 -29.84
C HIS A 174 2.61 14.59 -29.50
N ASN A 175 3.11 13.35 -29.51
CA ASN A 175 2.33 12.13 -29.32
C ASN A 175 2.79 11.28 -28.11
N LEU A 176 3.58 11.81 -27.19
CA LEU A 176 3.98 11.04 -26.00
C LEU A 176 3.00 11.29 -24.85
N MET A 177 2.12 10.33 -24.60
CA MET A 177 1.26 10.35 -23.42
C MET A 177 2.11 10.37 -22.15
N VAL A 178 1.83 11.28 -21.25
CA VAL A 178 2.56 11.47 -19.98
C VAL A 178 1.60 11.33 -18.82
N GLY A 179 1.93 10.38 -17.98
CA GLY A 179 1.12 10.02 -16.82
C GLY A 179 0.44 8.67 -17.02
N SER A 180 -0.10 8.15 -15.94
CA SER A 180 -0.84 6.89 -15.95
C SER A 180 -2.28 7.15 -16.39
N PRO A 181 -2.85 6.38 -17.33
CA PRO A 181 -4.26 6.47 -17.69
C PRO A 181 -5.12 6.54 -16.42
N TYR A 182 -6.21 7.27 -16.46
CA TYR A 182 -7.16 7.49 -15.37
C TYR A 182 -6.72 8.43 -14.23
N TYR A 183 -5.42 8.62 -13.97
CA TYR A 183 -4.92 9.54 -12.94
C TYR A 183 -4.37 10.83 -13.51
N ALA A 184 -3.95 10.84 -14.77
CA ALA A 184 -3.40 12.02 -15.41
C ALA A 184 -4.46 13.10 -15.60
N ALA A 185 -4.10 14.35 -15.30
CA ALA A 185 -4.98 15.48 -15.55
C ALA A 185 -5.13 15.75 -17.06
N PRO A 186 -6.31 16.20 -17.55
CA PRO A 186 -6.55 16.40 -18.97
C PRO A 186 -5.53 17.30 -19.67
N GLU A 187 -5.06 18.35 -19.00
CA GLU A 187 -4.04 19.26 -19.53
C GLU A 187 -2.68 18.60 -19.74
N GLN A 188 -2.40 17.44 -19.12
CA GLN A 188 -1.14 16.73 -19.35
C GLN A 188 -1.05 16.14 -20.75
N GLU A 189 -2.19 15.90 -21.40
CA GLU A 189 -2.28 15.45 -22.80
C GLU A 189 -2.33 16.63 -23.77
N VAL A 190 -3.10 17.68 -23.45
CA VAL A 190 -3.42 18.78 -24.36
C VAL A 190 -2.32 19.85 -24.36
N ASP A 191 -1.81 20.21 -23.18
CA ASP A 191 -0.78 21.26 -22.99
C ASP A 191 0.28 20.78 -21.97
N PRO A 192 1.14 19.82 -22.33
CA PRO A 192 2.13 19.26 -21.41
C PRO A 192 3.12 20.28 -20.85
N ASP A 193 3.36 21.39 -21.57
CA ASP A 193 4.28 22.44 -21.16
C ASP A 193 3.65 23.42 -20.19
N GLY A 194 2.35 23.62 -20.26
CA GLY A 194 1.58 24.47 -19.36
C GLY A 194 1.09 23.78 -18.07
N VAL A 195 1.49 22.52 -17.82
CA VAL A 195 1.09 21.78 -16.62
C VAL A 195 1.69 22.40 -15.36
N ASP A 196 0.84 22.72 -14.39
CA ASP A 196 1.22 23.24 -13.07
C ASP A 196 0.85 22.27 -11.92
N ALA A 197 1.06 22.71 -10.69
CA ALA A 197 0.79 21.93 -9.47
C ALA A 197 -0.65 21.40 -9.35
N ARG A 198 -1.62 21.99 -10.06
CA ARG A 198 -3.02 21.57 -10.04
C ARG A 198 -3.25 20.23 -10.73
N ALA A 199 -2.31 19.77 -11.57
CA ALA A 199 -2.34 18.41 -12.11
C ALA A 199 -2.19 17.34 -11.02
N ASP A 200 -1.31 17.57 -10.02
CA ASP A 200 -1.17 16.66 -8.87
C ASP A 200 -2.41 16.68 -7.96
N LEU A 201 -3.11 17.82 -7.87
CA LEU A 201 -4.35 17.92 -7.10
C LEU A 201 -5.50 17.16 -7.78
N TYR A 202 -5.56 17.20 -9.12
CA TYR A 202 -6.47 16.36 -9.89
C TYR A 202 -6.21 14.88 -9.62
N ALA A 203 -4.96 14.43 -9.79
CA ALA A 203 -4.56 13.05 -9.52
C ALA A 203 -4.88 12.61 -8.08
N THR A 204 -4.69 13.53 -7.09
CA THR A 204 -5.08 13.29 -5.70
C THR A 204 -6.58 13.11 -5.56
N GLY A 205 -7.39 13.94 -6.21
CA GLY A 205 -8.85 13.82 -6.21
C GLY A 205 -9.34 12.46 -6.75
N VAL A 206 -8.80 12.06 -7.90
CA VAL A 206 -9.07 10.75 -8.50
C VAL A 206 -8.64 9.61 -7.58
N LEU A 207 -7.43 9.72 -6.99
CA LEU A 207 -6.91 8.72 -6.05
C LEU A 207 -7.81 8.59 -4.82
N LEU A 208 -8.18 9.68 -4.15
CA LEU A 208 -9.05 9.64 -2.97
C LEU A 208 -10.42 9.05 -3.29
N ARG A 209 -10.99 9.38 -4.46
CA ARG A 209 -12.23 8.76 -4.94
C ARG A 209 -12.05 7.25 -5.11
N ARG A 210 -10.97 6.81 -5.76
CA ARG A 210 -10.65 5.40 -5.94
C ARG A 210 -10.53 4.67 -4.62
N LEU A 211 -9.87 5.27 -3.62
CA LEU A 211 -9.73 4.70 -2.28
C LEU A 211 -11.08 4.56 -1.59
N ALA A 212 -11.94 5.60 -1.65
CA ALA A 212 -13.21 5.64 -0.94
C ALA A 212 -14.33 4.84 -1.62
N THR A 213 -14.27 4.62 -2.94
CA THR A 213 -15.36 3.99 -3.71
C THR A 213 -14.97 2.70 -4.43
N GLY A 214 -13.68 2.44 -4.58
CA GLY A 214 -13.18 1.32 -5.37
C GLY A 214 -13.32 1.50 -6.88
N ARG A 215 -13.76 2.68 -7.38
CA ARG A 215 -14.09 2.93 -8.79
C ARG A 215 -13.50 4.23 -9.31
N PHE A 216 -13.31 4.31 -10.63
CA PHE A 216 -13.11 5.57 -11.34
C PHE A 216 -14.48 6.15 -11.76
N VAL A 217 -14.52 7.46 -11.97
CA VAL A 217 -15.64 8.07 -12.69
C VAL A 217 -15.36 7.88 -14.18
N MET A 218 -16.18 7.09 -14.87
CA MET A 218 -16.11 6.99 -16.32
C MET A 218 -16.86 8.18 -16.93
N GLU A 219 -16.29 8.80 -17.98
CA GLU A 219 -16.99 9.81 -18.77
C GLU A 219 -18.28 9.21 -19.35
N GLY A 220 -19.41 9.84 -19.09
CA GLY A 220 -20.73 9.38 -19.55
C GLY A 220 -21.60 8.65 -18.54
N GLU A 221 -21.08 8.22 -17.41
CA GLU A 221 -21.90 7.80 -16.27
C GLU A 221 -22.41 9.04 -15.55
N GLY A 222 -23.54 9.55 -15.99
CA GLY A 222 -24.30 10.56 -15.26
C GLY A 222 -24.55 10.08 -13.83
N ARG A 223 -24.81 11.01 -12.91
CA ARG A 223 -25.10 10.85 -11.45
C ARG A 223 -26.09 9.73 -11.06
N THR A 224 -26.45 8.82 -11.97
CA THR A 224 -27.53 7.83 -11.88
C THR A 224 -27.12 6.37 -11.96
N SER A 225 -25.83 6.01 -11.93
CA SER A 225 -25.49 4.59 -11.70
C SER A 225 -25.77 4.27 -10.22
N GLY A 226 -26.94 3.65 -9.98
CA GLY A 226 -27.58 3.42 -8.69
C GLY A 226 -26.89 2.40 -7.78
N HIS A 227 -25.59 2.52 -7.61
CA HIS A 227 -24.86 1.87 -6.53
C HIS A 227 -24.60 2.93 -5.44
N PRO A 228 -25.07 2.72 -4.19
CA PRO A 228 -24.86 3.65 -3.12
C PRO A 228 -23.36 3.79 -2.89
N THR A 229 -22.77 4.88 -3.37
CA THR A 229 -21.52 5.36 -2.80
C THR A 229 -21.90 5.77 -1.37
N ASN A 230 -21.22 5.23 -0.36
CA ASN A 230 -21.39 5.66 1.04
C ASN A 230 -20.90 7.11 1.24
N LEU A 231 -20.69 7.84 0.17
CA LEU A 231 -20.25 9.23 0.15
C LEU A 231 -21.46 10.15 0.20
N ASP A 232 -21.45 11.08 1.13
CA ASP A 232 -22.45 12.16 1.17
C ASP A 232 -22.11 13.27 0.15
N SER A 233 -23.04 14.22 -0.03
CA SER A 233 -22.89 15.33 -0.96
C SER A 233 -21.66 16.22 -0.74
N ARG A 234 -21.12 16.25 0.48
CA ARG A 234 -19.92 17.03 0.85
C ARG A 234 -18.66 16.38 0.26
N TRP A 235 -18.58 15.05 0.32
CA TRP A 235 -17.52 14.29 -0.33
C TRP A 235 -17.59 14.43 -1.83
N ASP A 236 -18.79 14.32 -2.41
CA ASP A 236 -18.99 14.51 -3.86
C ASP A 236 -18.57 15.90 -4.32
N ALA A 237 -18.90 16.95 -3.56
CA ALA A 237 -18.48 18.30 -3.84
C ALA A 237 -16.96 18.48 -3.76
N PHE A 238 -16.30 17.92 -2.70
CA PHE A 238 -14.86 17.98 -2.53
C PHE A 238 -14.13 17.25 -3.67
N LEU A 239 -14.51 16.01 -3.95
CA LEU A 239 -13.88 15.18 -4.98
C LEU A 239 -14.17 15.71 -6.38
N GLY A 240 -15.37 16.22 -6.62
CA GLY A 240 -15.76 16.86 -7.87
C GLY A 240 -14.92 18.12 -8.16
N ARG A 241 -14.69 18.96 -7.15
CA ARG A 241 -13.80 20.11 -7.26
C ARG A 241 -12.34 19.70 -7.50
N ALA A 242 -11.84 18.70 -6.77
CA ALA A 242 -10.45 18.24 -6.90
C ALA A 242 -10.17 17.70 -8.31
N ALA A 243 -11.09 16.91 -8.87
CA ALA A 243 -10.98 16.28 -10.18
C ALA A 243 -11.75 17.02 -11.27
N ALA A 244 -11.97 18.34 -11.14
CA ALA A 244 -12.61 19.13 -12.17
C ALA A 244 -11.77 19.12 -13.46
N PRO A 245 -12.39 18.93 -14.65
CA PRO A 245 -11.67 18.92 -15.93
C PRO A 245 -10.90 20.23 -16.18
N ASP A 246 -11.56 21.39 -15.97
CA ASP A 246 -10.88 22.67 -16.04
C ASP A 246 -10.05 22.91 -14.76
N ARG A 247 -8.75 23.15 -14.94
CA ARG A 247 -7.84 23.42 -13.84
C ARG A 247 -8.19 24.68 -13.02
N ARG A 248 -8.99 25.60 -13.59
CA ARG A 248 -9.44 26.85 -12.92
C ARG A 248 -10.50 26.56 -11.84
N ASP A 249 -11.25 25.48 -12.00
CA ASP A 249 -12.32 25.07 -11.06
C ASP A 249 -11.78 24.23 -9.92
N ARG A 250 -10.52 23.78 -9.98
CA ARG A 250 -9.85 22.99 -8.94
C ARG A 250 -9.44 23.83 -7.74
N PHE A 251 -8.89 23.15 -6.74
CA PHE A 251 -8.12 23.81 -5.67
C PHE A 251 -6.87 24.48 -6.27
N GLY A 252 -6.54 25.68 -5.81
CA GLY A 252 -5.38 26.43 -6.32
C GLY A 252 -4.04 25.89 -5.79
N THR A 253 -4.05 25.29 -4.58
CA THR A 253 -2.84 24.78 -3.92
C THR A 253 -3.13 23.52 -3.10
N ALA A 254 -2.08 22.71 -2.86
CA ALA A 254 -2.17 21.54 -1.97
C ALA A 254 -2.59 21.94 -0.53
N ARG A 255 -2.19 23.12 -0.07
CA ARG A 255 -2.58 23.66 1.25
C ARG A 255 -4.08 24.00 1.30
N GLU A 256 -4.63 24.59 0.25
CA GLU A 256 -6.07 24.87 0.16
C GLU A 256 -6.88 23.55 0.17
N MET A 257 -6.46 22.58 -0.64
CA MET A 257 -7.10 21.26 -0.69
C MET A 257 -6.99 20.54 0.65
N ALA A 258 -5.84 20.61 1.34
CA ALA A 258 -5.66 20.02 2.68
C ALA A 258 -6.59 20.67 3.72
N ALA A 259 -6.73 22.00 3.69
CA ALA A 259 -7.65 22.70 4.58
C ALA A 259 -9.12 22.32 4.33
N ALA A 260 -9.50 22.08 3.06
CA ALA A 260 -10.82 21.61 2.70
C ALA A 260 -11.05 20.15 3.17
N LEU A 261 -10.06 19.27 3.00
CA LEU A 261 -10.09 17.90 3.49
C LEU A 261 -10.20 17.85 5.02
N GLU A 262 -9.54 18.75 5.73
CA GLU A 262 -9.59 18.84 7.18
C GLU A 262 -10.98 19.32 7.71
N ARG A 263 -11.65 20.21 6.98
CA ARG A 263 -13.05 20.57 7.28
C ARG A 263 -13.96 19.36 7.09
N LEU A 264 -13.83 18.65 5.98
CA LEU A 264 -14.60 17.45 5.67
C LEU A 264 -14.41 16.37 6.74
N SER A 265 -13.18 16.21 7.24
CA SER A 265 -12.87 15.28 8.32
C SER A 265 -13.58 15.62 9.64
N ARG A 266 -13.55 16.89 10.04
CA ARG A 266 -14.24 17.34 11.28
C ARG A 266 -15.74 17.14 11.20
N GLU A 267 -16.35 17.41 10.05
CA GLU A 267 -17.78 17.22 9.82
C GLU A 267 -18.13 15.71 9.83
N TRP A 268 -17.27 14.87 9.27
CA TRP A 268 -17.42 13.42 9.32
C TRP A 268 -17.35 12.87 10.76
N GLU A 269 -16.38 13.33 11.56
CA GLU A 269 -16.26 12.95 12.97
C GLU A 269 -17.47 13.38 13.80
N ALA A 270 -17.98 14.59 13.57
CA ALA A 270 -19.18 15.08 14.24
C ALA A 270 -20.40 14.18 13.93
N GLN A 271 -20.58 13.79 12.67
CA GLN A 271 -21.67 12.92 12.24
C GLN A 271 -21.56 11.50 12.83
N LYS A 272 -20.35 10.94 12.92
CA LYS A 272 -20.14 9.65 13.62
C LYS A 272 -20.55 9.73 15.08
N GLY A 273 -20.17 10.81 15.76
CA GLY A 273 -20.54 11.03 17.17
C GLY A 273 -22.05 11.10 17.38
N GLU A 274 -22.80 11.69 16.46
CA GLU A 274 -24.27 11.73 16.51
C GLU A 274 -24.88 10.34 16.25
N ASN A 275 -24.41 9.63 15.24
CA ASN A 275 -24.91 8.29 14.90
C ASN A 275 -24.62 7.26 16.00
N CYS A 276 -23.47 7.35 16.69
CA CYS A 276 -23.15 6.49 17.83
C CYS A 276 -24.08 6.73 19.05
N ARG A 277 -24.62 7.93 19.21
CA ARG A 277 -25.59 8.24 20.29
C ARG A 277 -26.98 7.68 20.00
N LEU A 278 -27.32 7.44 18.73
CA LEU A 278 -28.66 7.04 18.28
C LEU A 278 -28.84 5.52 18.13
N SER A 279 -27.77 4.73 18.13
CA SER A 279 -27.82 3.27 17.94
C SER A 279 -27.50 2.54 19.24
N PRO A 280 -28.48 2.01 19.99
CA PRO A 280 -28.18 1.01 21.00
C PRO A 280 -27.64 -0.23 20.31
N ALA A 281 -26.50 -0.73 20.79
CA ALA A 281 -25.89 -1.95 20.28
C ALA A 281 -26.92 -3.09 20.27
N ARG A 282 -27.31 -3.55 19.09
CA ARG A 282 -28.12 -4.77 18.98
C ARG A 282 -27.27 -5.93 19.49
N PRO A 283 -27.76 -6.72 20.46
CA PRO A 283 -27.07 -7.94 20.84
C PRO A 283 -27.01 -8.84 19.61
N ARG A 284 -25.80 -9.20 19.19
CA ARG A 284 -25.60 -10.20 18.12
C ARG A 284 -26.24 -11.51 18.58
N SER A 285 -27.14 -12.03 17.77
CA SER A 285 -27.66 -13.39 17.99
C SER A 285 -26.46 -14.34 18.06
N ARG A 286 -26.36 -15.11 19.13
CA ARG A 286 -25.41 -16.24 19.20
C ARG A 286 -25.71 -17.14 18.03
N GLN A 287 -24.84 -17.15 17.02
CA GLN A 287 -24.83 -18.21 16.03
C GLN A 287 -24.41 -19.50 16.77
N GLU A 288 -25.24 -20.52 16.66
CA GLU A 288 -24.88 -21.85 17.18
C GLU A 288 -23.58 -22.29 16.49
N LEU A 289 -22.56 -22.58 17.30
CA LEU A 289 -21.29 -23.10 16.81
C LEU A 289 -21.52 -24.47 16.19
N PRO A 290 -20.83 -24.80 15.07
CA PRO A 290 -20.86 -26.16 14.54
C PRO A 290 -20.34 -27.13 15.61
N ALA A 291 -21.01 -28.26 15.78
CA ALA A 291 -20.66 -29.28 16.79
C ALA A 291 -19.31 -30.00 16.54
N GLU A 292 -18.66 -29.76 15.40
CA GLU A 292 -17.37 -30.36 15.04
C GLU A 292 -16.26 -29.31 14.99
N ILE A 293 -15.14 -29.58 15.68
CA ILE A 293 -13.90 -28.82 15.59
C ILE A 293 -13.38 -28.91 14.15
N ARG A 294 -13.28 -27.78 13.49
CA ARG A 294 -12.77 -27.72 12.12
C ARG A 294 -11.25 -27.82 12.12
N SER A 295 -10.71 -28.92 11.63
CA SER A 295 -9.29 -29.08 11.39
C SER A 295 -8.84 -28.19 10.23
N LEU A 296 -7.92 -27.27 10.50
CA LEU A 296 -7.28 -26.43 9.51
C LEU A 296 -5.93 -27.02 9.09
N ARG A 297 -5.53 -26.75 7.86
CA ARG A 297 -4.20 -27.12 7.37
C ARG A 297 -3.13 -26.37 8.18
N ASN A 298 -2.25 -27.11 8.85
CA ASN A 298 -1.13 -26.59 9.65
C ASN A 298 0.25 -26.85 9.00
N ARG A 299 0.30 -27.49 7.83
CA ARG A 299 1.55 -27.73 7.09
C ARG A 299 1.74 -26.69 6.00
N ALA A 300 2.94 -26.08 5.96
CA ALA A 300 3.32 -25.13 4.93
C ALA A 300 3.30 -25.76 3.53
N ILE A 301 2.84 -25.01 2.55
CA ILE A 301 2.83 -25.39 1.14
C ILE A 301 3.49 -24.33 0.27
N LYS A 302 3.83 -24.71 -0.96
CA LYS A 302 4.30 -23.77 -1.98
C LYS A 302 3.21 -23.62 -3.04
N VAL A 303 2.68 -22.41 -3.20
CA VAL A 303 1.57 -22.10 -4.11
C VAL A 303 1.94 -20.89 -4.95
N GLY A 304 1.93 -21.03 -6.28
CA GLY A 304 2.16 -19.92 -7.20
C GLY A 304 0.99 -18.91 -7.19
N SER A 305 1.27 -17.66 -7.56
CA SER A 305 0.26 -16.60 -7.53
C SER A 305 -1.00 -16.88 -8.36
N ARG A 306 -0.88 -17.62 -9.47
CA ARG A 306 -2.04 -17.99 -10.31
C ARG A 306 -2.97 -18.99 -9.63
N GLN A 307 -2.43 -19.85 -8.77
CA GLN A 307 -3.17 -20.89 -8.04
C GLN A 307 -3.69 -20.40 -6.69
N GLY A 308 -3.09 -19.29 -6.16
CA GLY A 308 -3.41 -18.77 -4.83
C GLY A 308 -4.89 -18.57 -4.57
N PRO A 309 -5.65 -17.87 -5.45
CA PRO A 309 -7.08 -17.64 -5.24
C PRO A 309 -7.90 -18.93 -5.09
N GLU A 310 -7.61 -19.96 -5.86
CA GLU A 310 -8.30 -21.26 -5.79
C GLU A 310 -7.89 -22.03 -4.53
N VAL A 311 -6.58 -22.19 -4.28
CA VAL A 311 -6.04 -22.97 -3.16
C VAL A 311 -6.43 -22.40 -1.80
N PHE A 312 -6.46 -21.07 -1.68
CA PHE A 312 -6.82 -20.39 -0.43
C PHE A 312 -8.29 -19.96 -0.36
N GLY A 313 -9.11 -20.24 -1.38
CA GLY A 313 -10.53 -19.92 -1.41
C GLY A 313 -10.82 -18.43 -1.44
N LEU A 314 -10.07 -17.67 -2.26
CA LEU A 314 -10.14 -16.21 -2.34
C LEU A 314 -11.01 -15.73 -3.51
N ASP A 315 -11.60 -14.54 -3.36
CA ASP A 315 -12.30 -13.81 -4.40
C ASP A 315 -11.33 -13.05 -5.34
N GLU A 316 -11.88 -12.25 -6.26
CA GLU A 316 -11.11 -11.44 -7.22
C GLU A 316 -10.30 -10.33 -6.54
N LEU A 317 -10.69 -9.91 -5.34
CA LEU A 317 -9.98 -8.93 -4.52
C LEU A 317 -9.01 -9.57 -3.52
N TRP A 318 -8.77 -10.89 -3.65
CA TRP A 318 -7.90 -11.67 -2.78
C TRP A 318 -8.37 -11.72 -1.32
N ARG A 319 -9.68 -11.57 -1.07
CA ARG A 319 -10.32 -11.73 0.23
C ARG A 319 -10.93 -13.14 0.35
N PRO A 320 -11.09 -13.68 1.58
CA PRO A 320 -11.75 -14.96 1.76
C PRO A 320 -13.18 -14.96 1.18
N ARG A 321 -13.53 -15.97 0.40
CA ARG A 321 -14.93 -16.17 -0.06
C ARG A 321 -15.86 -16.63 1.06
N ARG A 322 -15.28 -17.22 2.12
CA ARG A 322 -15.99 -17.67 3.31
C ARG A 322 -15.19 -17.32 4.54
N TYR A 323 -15.86 -16.79 5.55
CA TYR A 323 -15.28 -16.46 6.84
C TYR A 323 -15.64 -17.54 7.86
N PHE A 324 -14.76 -17.75 8.84
CA PHE A 324 -14.96 -18.72 9.91
C PHE A 324 -15.83 -18.09 11.01
N ALA A 325 -16.77 -18.88 11.52
CA ALA A 325 -17.45 -18.54 12.77
C ALA A 325 -16.54 -18.98 13.91
N SER A 326 -15.71 -18.05 14.41
CA SER A 326 -14.75 -18.29 15.50
C SER A 326 -15.34 -17.90 16.84
N ASP A 327 -14.90 -18.59 17.92
CA ASP A 327 -15.28 -18.31 19.30
C ASP A 327 -14.01 -18.08 20.15
N PHE A 328 -13.55 -16.84 20.16
CA PHE A 328 -12.30 -16.45 20.81
C PHE A 328 -12.48 -16.23 22.31
N ARG A 329 -11.60 -16.87 23.09
CA ARG A 329 -11.45 -16.67 24.52
C ARG A 329 -10.03 -16.18 24.81
N GLU A 330 -9.94 -15.02 25.46
CA GLU A 330 -8.67 -14.51 25.98
C GLU A 330 -8.25 -15.33 27.21
N ASN A 331 -6.98 -15.69 27.25
CA ASN A 331 -6.36 -16.39 28.38
C ASN A 331 -5.49 -15.39 29.16
N GLU A 332 -5.23 -15.67 30.44
CA GLU A 332 -4.45 -14.80 31.33
C GLU A 332 -2.94 -14.82 31.03
N ASP A 333 -2.50 -15.76 30.17
CA ASP A 333 -1.09 -16.01 29.81
C ASP A 333 -0.63 -15.27 28.53
N GLY A 334 -1.40 -14.30 28.03
CA GLY A 334 -1.10 -13.55 26.80
C GLY A 334 -1.47 -14.29 25.51
N THR A 335 -2.32 -15.30 25.62
CA THR A 335 -2.82 -16.05 24.46
C THR A 335 -4.33 -15.92 24.28
N VAL A 336 -4.80 -16.29 23.10
CA VAL A 336 -6.23 -16.35 22.74
C VAL A 336 -6.53 -17.73 22.16
N THR A 337 -7.48 -18.43 22.72
CA THR A 337 -7.93 -19.72 22.21
C THR A 337 -9.21 -19.56 21.38
N ASP A 338 -9.21 -20.04 20.15
CA ASP A 338 -10.42 -20.20 19.35
C ASP A 338 -11.04 -21.58 19.60
N ARG A 339 -12.18 -21.59 20.28
CA ARG A 339 -12.88 -22.85 20.62
C ARG A 339 -13.50 -23.55 19.41
N ALA A 340 -13.68 -22.83 18.29
CA ALA A 340 -14.22 -23.41 17.07
C ALA A 340 -13.19 -24.24 16.29
N THR A 341 -11.91 -23.87 16.37
CA THR A 341 -10.80 -24.55 15.69
C THR A 341 -9.87 -25.27 16.65
N GLY A 342 -9.93 -24.97 17.94
CA GLY A 342 -9.00 -25.45 18.98
C GLY A 342 -7.62 -24.78 18.92
N LEU A 343 -7.38 -23.85 18.00
CA LEU A 343 -6.12 -23.14 17.87
C LEU A 343 -5.90 -22.17 19.00
N THR A 344 -4.67 -22.10 19.50
CA THR A 344 -4.23 -21.10 20.47
C THR A 344 -3.23 -20.15 19.82
N TRP A 345 -3.50 -18.86 19.89
CA TRP A 345 -2.78 -17.78 19.22
C TRP A 345 -2.04 -16.90 20.23
N GLU A 346 -0.90 -16.34 19.86
CA GLU A 346 -0.39 -15.15 20.53
C GLU A 346 -1.41 -14.01 20.43
N ARG A 347 -1.74 -13.37 21.55
CA ARG A 347 -2.66 -12.23 21.56
C ARG A 347 -2.08 -11.01 20.85
N ASP A 348 -0.84 -10.67 21.17
CA ASP A 348 -0.19 -9.44 20.71
C ASP A 348 0.66 -9.66 19.45
N GLY A 349 1.25 -10.86 19.28
CA GLY A 349 2.21 -11.15 18.21
C GLY A 349 3.58 -10.51 18.48
N SER A 350 4.46 -10.48 17.48
CA SER A 350 5.79 -9.90 17.59
C SER A 350 5.78 -8.39 17.84
N ASP A 351 6.73 -7.87 18.63
CA ASP A 351 6.85 -6.43 18.91
C ASP A 351 7.33 -5.63 17.70
N PHE A 352 8.09 -6.26 16.82
CA PHE A 352 8.67 -5.62 15.64
C PHE A 352 8.38 -6.43 14.38
N PRO A 353 8.23 -5.76 13.21
CA PRO A 353 8.20 -6.44 11.93
C PRO A 353 9.58 -7.00 11.60
N MET A 354 9.63 -8.18 11.00
CA MET A 354 10.87 -8.91 10.72
C MET A 354 10.83 -9.60 9.36
N ALA A 355 12.01 -9.93 8.81
CA ALA A 355 12.14 -10.71 7.60
C ALA A 355 11.62 -12.14 7.79
N TRP A 356 11.23 -12.81 6.71
CA TRP A 356 10.58 -14.11 6.78
C TRP A 356 11.44 -15.20 7.46
N ASP A 357 12.74 -15.18 7.22
CA ASP A 357 13.66 -16.13 7.90
C ASP A 357 13.72 -15.85 9.41
N GLN A 358 13.73 -14.57 9.81
CA GLN A 358 13.70 -14.16 11.22
C GLN A 358 12.36 -14.53 11.90
N ALA A 359 11.26 -14.62 11.13
CA ALA A 359 9.98 -15.08 11.65
C ALA A 359 10.04 -16.52 12.16
N HIS A 360 10.82 -17.38 11.51
CA HIS A 360 11.07 -18.74 11.98
C HIS A 360 11.95 -18.76 13.26
N ASP A 361 12.96 -17.88 13.33
CA ASP A 361 13.79 -17.74 14.54
C ASP A 361 12.98 -17.23 15.73
N TYR A 362 12.05 -16.30 15.51
CA TYR A 362 11.10 -15.81 16.50
C TYR A 362 10.25 -16.94 17.08
N VAL A 363 9.63 -17.75 16.23
CA VAL A 363 8.83 -18.91 16.65
C VAL A 363 9.69 -19.94 17.40
N ALA A 364 10.91 -20.20 16.92
CA ALA A 364 11.86 -21.06 17.65
C ALA A 364 12.22 -20.52 19.03
N HIS A 365 12.29 -19.18 19.19
CA HIS A 365 12.47 -18.53 20.49
C HIS A 365 11.30 -18.79 21.42
N LEU A 366 10.03 -18.62 20.97
CA LEU A 366 8.84 -18.91 21.78
C LEU A 366 8.84 -20.35 22.31
N ASN A 367 9.22 -21.32 21.45
CA ASN A 367 9.32 -22.71 21.84
C ASN A 367 10.43 -22.97 22.87
N ARG A 368 11.60 -22.34 22.71
CA ARG A 368 12.71 -22.48 23.71
C ARG A 368 12.35 -21.88 25.06
N THR A 369 11.68 -20.75 25.09
CA THR A 369 11.24 -20.05 26.29
C THR A 369 9.98 -20.62 26.92
N ARG A 370 9.35 -21.58 26.23
CA ARG A 370 8.06 -22.17 26.62
C ARG A 370 6.99 -21.09 26.86
N PHE A 371 6.86 -20.18 25.93
CA PHE A 371 5.85 -19.11 26.03
C PHE A 371 4.47 -19.71 26.30
N ALA A 372 3.76 -19.18 27.30
CA ALA A 372 2.48 -19.70 27.80
C ALA A 372 2.52 -21.21 28.15
N GLY A 373 3.68 -21.73 28.60
CA GLY A 373 3.87 -23.14 28.95
C GLY A 373 3.95 -24.10 27.75
N ARG A 374 3.92 -23.62 26.50
CA ARG A 374 3.83 -24.43 25.28
C ARG A 374 5.18 -24.50 24.54
N THR A 375 5.37 -25.58 23.77
CA THR A 375 6.58 -25.83 22.95
C THR A 375 6.25 -26.17 21.49
N THR A 376 5.01 -26.02 21.08
CA THR A 376 4.49 -26.42 19.75
C THR A 376 4.05 -25.21 18.92
N TRP A 377 4.57 -24.01 19.24
CA TRP A 377 4.35 -22.80 18.45
C TRP A 377 4.87 -22.98 17.02
N HIS A 378 4.13 -22.51 16.03
CA HIS A 378 4.57 -22.48 14.65
C HIS A 378 4.15 -21.18 13.95
N LEU A 379 4.85 -20.86 12.86
CA LEU A 379 4.47 -19.77 11.98
C LEU A 379 3.20 -20.20 11.23
N PRO A 380 2.09 -19.47 11.36
CA PRO A 380 0.80 -19.91 10.82
C PRO A 380 0.84 -20.08 9.30
N THR A 381 0.03 -20.98 8.79
CA THR A 381 -0.29 -21.07 7.36
C THR A 381 -1.27 -19.97 6.96
N VAL A 382 -1.46 -19.74 5.65
CA VAL A 382 -2.53 -18.85 5.18
C VAL A 382 -3.90 -19.33 5.67
N ALA A 383 -4.16 -20.65 5.66
CA ALA A 383 -5.45 -21.19 6.10
C ALA A 383 -5.74 -20.87 7.58
N GLU A 384 -4.75 -20.97 8.45
CA GLU A 384 -4.89 -20.60 9.86
C GLU A 384 -5.09 -19.10 10.02
N LEU A 385 -4.30 -18.24 9.32
CA LEU A 385 -4.50 -16.79 9.38
C LEU A 385 -5.87 -16.33 8.88
N LEU A 386 -6.43 -17.02 7.88
CA LEU A 386 -7.78 -16.71 7.39
C LEU A 386 -8.86 -17.01 8.43
N SER A 387 -8.60 -17.92 9.40
CA SER A 387 -9.57 -18.26 10.44
C SER A 387 -9.77 -17.14 11.47
N ILE A 388 -8.81 -16.23 11.62
CA ILE A 388 -8.93 -15.07 12.52
C ILE A 388 -9.45 -13.82 11.82
N LEU A 389 -9.69 -13.85 10.51
CA LEU A 389 -10.27 -12.72 9.79
C LEU A 389 -11.78 -12.66 9.94
N SER A 390 -12.30 -11.45 10.05
CA SER A 390 -13.73 -11.13 10.02
C SER A 390 -14.13 -10.54 8.66
N GLU A 391 -15.37 -10.80 8.24
CA GLU A 391 -15.94 -10.25 7.00
C GLU A 391 -16.06 -8.72 7.05
N ALA A 392 -16.56 -8.21 8.17
CA ALA A 392 -16.66 -6.79 8.43
C ALA A 392 -15.52 -6.34 9.35
N PRO A 393 -14.96 -5.14 9.14
CA PRO A 393 -13.97 -4.60 10.06
C PRO A 393 -14.56 -4.32 11.44
N HIS A 394 -13.76 -4.55 12.50
CA HIS A 394 -14.12 -4.29 13.89
C HIS A 394 -13.70 -2.88 14.33
N ALA A 395 -12.59 -2.37 13.82
CA ALA A 395 -12.09 -1.03 14.09
C ALA A 395 -11.45 -0.44 12.83
N GLY A 396 -11.98 0.67 12.33
CA GLY A 396 -11.51 1.26 11.07
C GLY A 396 -11.62 0.26 9.91
N ASP A 397 -10.49 -0.11 9.31
CA ASP A 397 -10.39 -1.09 8.22
C ASP A 397 -9.87 -2.47 8.69
N LEU A 398 -9.69 -2.67 10.00
CA LEU A 398 -9.09 -3.87 10.56
C LEU A 398 -10.10 -5.02 10.65
N CYS A 399 -9.87 -6.04 9.85
CA CYS A 399 -10.69 -7.26 9.76
C CYS A 399 -10.19 -8.34 10.73
N ILE A 400 -9.93 -7.97 11.99
CA ILE A 400 -9.54 -8.88 13.06
C ILE A 400 -10.32 -8.55 14.35
N PRO A 401 -10.76 -9.54 15.15
CA PRO A 401 -11.44 -9.30 16.41
C PRO A 401 -10.61 -8.49 17.41
N LEU A 402 -11.29 -7.66 18.23
CA LEU A 402 -10.67 -6.76 19.20
C LEU A 402 -9.88 -7.47 20.33
N VAL A 403 -10.06 -8.77 20.49
CA VAL A 403 -9.28 -9.58 21.44
C VAL A 403 -7.80 -9.68 21.04
N PHE A 404 -7.46 -9.41 19.78
CA PHE A 404 -6.09 -9.36 19.28
C PHE A 404 -5.57 -7.91 19.22
N ALA A 405 -4.25 -7.73 19.32
CA ALA A 405 -3.60 -6.45 19.06
C ALA A 405 -3.89 -5.95 17.63
N GLN A 406 -4.25 -4.66 17.51
CA GLN A 406 -4.80 -4.06 16.29
C GLN A 406 -3.73 -3.35 15.43
N ASP A 407 -2.48 -3.31 15.86
CA ASP A 407 -1.37 -2.57 15.22
C ASP A 407 -0.45 -3.44 14.35
N ARG A 408 -0.65 -4.75 14.32
CA ARG A 408 0.12 -5.74 13.54
C ARG A 408 -0.55 -6.00 12.19
N ARG A 409 -0.42 -5.07 11.24
CA ARG A 409 -1.23 -5.01 10.02
C ARG A 409 -0.97 -6.12 9.00
N TRP A 410 0.27 -6.56 8.86
CA TRP A 410 0.69 -7.56 7.87
C TRP A 410 1.36 -8.73 8.58
N LEU A 411 0.78 -9.90 8.45
CA LEU A 411 1.21 -11.10 9.17
C LEU A 411 1.85 -12.11 8.20
N TRP A 412 3.10 -12.48 8.45
CA TRP A 412 3.75 -13.55 7.71
C TRP A 412 3.02 -14.87 7.87
N SER A 413 2.95 -15.66 6.77
CA SER A 413 2.61 -17.06 6.84
C SER A 413 3.82 -17.95 6.55
N SER A 414 3.72 -19.22 6.95
CA SER A 414 4.69 -20.26 6.58
C SER A 414 4.58 -20.71 5.12
N ASP A 415 3.48 -20.38 4.44
CA ASP A 415 3.27 -20.73 3.04
C ASP A 415 4.16 -19.89 2.11
N ARG A 416 4.77 -20.55 1.12
CA ARG A 416 5.66 -19.89 0.16
C ARG A 416 5.00 -19.72 -1.20
N ARG A 417 5.23 -18.57 -1.82
CA ARG A 417 4.89 -18.37 -3.23
C ARG A 417 5.98 -18.93 -4.15
N SER A 418 7.23 -18.76 -3.75
CA SER A 418 8.40 -19.16 -4.53
C SER A 418 9.58 -19.51 -3.59
N PHE A 419 10.79 -19.66 -4.13
CA PHE A 419 12.01 -19.82 -3.34
C PHE A 419 12.52 -18.54 -2.68
N VAL A 420 11.96 -17.38 -3.03
CA VAL A 420 12.39 -16.04 -2.55
C VAL A 420 11.23 -15.21 -2.00
N ALA A 421 10.01 -15.75 -1.98
CA ALA A 421 8.81 -15.02 -1.56
C ALA A 421 7.84 -15.91 -0.78
N ALA A 422 7.23 -15.35 0.26
CA ALA A 422 6.19 -15.97 1.07
C ALA A 422 4.85 -15.25 0.93
N TRP A 423 3.79 -15.94 1.29
CA TRP A 423 2.47 -15.38 1.45
C TRP A 423 2.35 -14.67 2.79
N TYR A 424 1.56 -13.61 2.82
CA TYR A 424 1.16 -12.92 4.03
C TYR A 424 -0.33 -12.61 4.02
N VAL A 425 -0.88 -12.38 5.18
CA VAL A 425 -2.26 -11.93 5.34
C VAL A 425 -2.25 -10.50 5.89
N SER A 426 -2.96 -9.62 5.21
CA SER A 426 -3.22 -8.27 5.71
C SER A 426 -4.49 -8.29 6.54
N ILE A 427 -4.39 -7.86 7.79
CA ILE A 427 -5.58 -7.63 8.63
C ILE A 427 -6.26 -6.30 8.30
N ASP A 428 -5.54 -5.38 7.63
CA ASP A 428 -6.15 -4.25 6.95
C ASP A 428 -6.91 -4.76 5.72
N LEU A 429 -8.19 -4.49 5.61
CA LEU A 429 -9.06 -4.90 4.53
C LEU A 429 -9.20 -6.43 4.35
N GLY A 430 -8.57 -7.25 5.17
CA GLY A 430 -8.72 -8.70 5.21
C GLY A 430 -8.37 -9.42 3.91
N PHE A 431 -7.16 -9.23 3.37
CA PHE A 431 -6.74 -9.86 2.12
C PHE A 431 -5.44 -10.64 2.23
N VAL A 432 -5.21 -11.55 1.29
CA VAL A 432 -3.98 -12.33 1.13
C VAL A 432 -3.13 -11.74 0.02
N SER A 433 -1.82 -11.67 0.21
CA SER A 433 -0.87 -11.29 -0.82
C SER A 433 0.48 -11.94 -0.55
N TRP A 434 1.51 -11.60 -1.31
CA TRP A 434 2.84 -12.16 -1.16
C TRP A 434 3.92 -11.09 -1.25
N GLN A 435 5.05 -11.36 -0.59
CA GLN A 435 6.22 -10.50 -0.67
C GLN A 435 7.52 -11.30 -0.60
N ASP A 436 8.60 -10.66 -1.00
CA ASP A 436 9.95 -11.17 -0.90
C ASP A 436 10.33 -11.41 0.57
N PHE A 437 11.09 -12.48 0.86
CA PHE A 437 11.52 -12.86 2.22
C PHE A 437 12.23 -11.75 3.00
N SER A 438 12.84 -10.79 2.32
CA SER A 438 13.54 -9.68 2.98
C SER A 438 12.63 -8.48 3.32
N CYS A 439 11.33 -8.57 3.04
CA CYS A 439 10.35 -7.61 3.56
C CYS A 439 10.13 -7.86 5.05
N SER A 440 9.79 -6.80 5.78
CA SER A 440 9.58 -6.90 7.23
C SER A 440 8.08 -6.86 7.52
N TYR A 441 7.54 -7.96 8.06
CA TYR A 441 6.17 -8.07 8.51
C TYR A 441 6.12 -8.65 9.92
N PHE A 442 4.98 -8.53 10.57
CA PHE A 442 4.77 -9.06 11.92
C PHE A 442 4.55 -10.57 11.90
N VAL A 443 4.74 -11.18 13.05
CA VAL A 443 4.43 -12.57 13.30
C VAL A 443 3.37 -12.67 14.39
N ARG A 444 2.40 -13.54 14.21
CA ARG A 444 1.46 -13.97 15.23
C ARG A 444 1.51 -15.50 15.26
N ALA A 445 2.24 -16.05 16.18
CA ALA A 445 2.42 -17.49 16.26
C ALA A 445 1.14 -18.20 16.71
N VAL A 446 1.01 -19.46 16.34
CA VAL A 446 -0.14 -20.31 16.65
C VAL A 446 0.31 -21.68 17.13
N CYS A 447 -0.44 -22.27 18.05
CA CYS A 447 -0.35 -23.67 18.43
C CYS A 447 -1.57 -24.44 17.93
N SER A 448 -1.36 -25.64 17.39
CA SER A 448 -2.42 -26.61 17.14
C SER A 448 -2.99 -27.15 18.46
N PRO A 449 -4.25 -27.64 18.46
CA PRO A 449 -4.80 -28.37 19.61
C PRO A 449 -3.89 -29.55 19.98
N GLU A 450 -3.75 -29.80 21.29
CA GLU A 450 -3.06 -30.99 21.81
C GLU A 450 -3.84 -32.27 21.53
#